data_482827b2fd08bd429c1d150805f12e27
#
_entry.id   482827b2fd08bd429c1d150805f12e27
#
_cell.length_a   1.000
_cell.length_b   1.000
_cell.length_c   1.000
_cell.angle_alpha   90.00
_cell.angle_beta   90.00
_cell.angle_gamma   90.00
#
_symmetry.space_group_name_H-M   'P 1'
#
loop_
_entity.id
_entity.type
_entity.pdbx_description
1 polymer ?
#
loop_
_entity_poly.entity_id
_entity_poly.type
_entity_poly.pdbx_seq_one_letter_code
_entity_poly.pdbx_strand_id
1 'polypeptide(L)'
;MKIGLLGMGTIGSGVFEIAQKLDGVEVKKVLEKRFQADYITDKIEDITTDPEIELVVETMGGLHPAYEFASEVLKSGKHFVTANKLLVSAYGS
;
A
#
# COMPACT_ATOMS: atom_id res chain seq x y z
N MET A 1 11.03 7.21 7.20
CA MET A 1 9.59 7.05 7.05
C MET A 1 9.27 5.60 6.72
N LYS A 2 8.35 5.03 7.43
CA LYS A 2 7.91 3.66 7.17
C LYS A 2 6.62 3.69 6.38
N ILE A 3 6.55 2.86 5.35
CA ILE A 3 5.39 2.83 4.45
C ILE A 3 4.78 1.42 4.41
N GLY A 4 3.51 1.37 4.06
CA GLY A 4 2.82 0.14 3.71
C GLY A 4 2.59 0.10 2.21
N LEU A 5 2.61 -1.10 1.64
CA LEU A 5 2.41 -1.29 0.20
C LEU A 5 1.24 -2.23 -0.01
N LEU A 6 0.29 -1.83 -0.84
CA LEU A 6 -0.84 -2.68 -1.20
C LEU A 6 -0.59 -3.28 -2.57
N GLY A 7 -0.31 -4.57 -2.59
CA GLY A 7 -0.01 -5.32 -3.81
C GLY A 7 1.49 -5.41 -4.09
N MET A 8 1.92 -6.54 -4.66
CA MET A 8 3.32 -6.80 -4.98
C MET A 8 3.43 -7.37 -6.40
N GLY A 9 2.61 -6.87 -7.33
CA GLY A 9 2.72 -7.19 -8.74
C GLY A 9 3.85 -6.42 -9.40
N THR A 10 3.79 -6.23 -10.71
CA THR A 10 4.85 -5.56 -11.47
C THR A 10 5.13 -4.15 -10.93
N ILE A 11 4.08 -3.36 -10.73
CA ILE A 11 4.22 -1.98 -10.22
C ILE A 11 4.66 -1.99 -8.77
N GLY A 12 4.04 -2.86 -7.95
CA GLY A 12 4.38 -2.96 -6.53
C GLY A 12 5.82 -3.38 -6.30
N SER A 13 6.31 -4.33 -7.08
CA SER A 13 7.71 -4.76 -7.00
C SER A 13 8.67 -3.63 -7.35
N GLY A 14 8.32 -2.82 -8.35
CA GLY A 14 9.11 -1.64 -8.71
C GLY A 14 9.15 -0.62 -7.59
N VAL A 15 8.02 -0.34 -6.96
CA VAL A 15 7.96 0.57 -5.81
C VAL A 15 8.80 0.03 -4.65
N PHE A 16 8.70 -1.28 -4.39
CA PHE A 16 9.47 -1.91 -3.32
C PHE A 16 10.98 -1.74 -3.54
N GLU A 17 11.45 -2.00 -4.76
CA GLU A 17 12.87 -1.85 -5.09
C GLU A 17 13.35 -0.40 -4.94
N ILE A 18 12.56 0.55 -5.42
CA ILE A 18 12.91 1.97 -5.33
C ILE A 18 12.99 2.39 -3.87
N ALA A 19 12.01 1.98 -3.07
CA ALA A 19 11.99 2.34 -1.65
C ALA A 19 13.22 1.82 -0.91
N GLN A 20 13.68 0.62 -1.25
CA GLN A 20 14.88 0.06 -0.62
C GLN A 20 16.14 0.85 -0.91
N LYS A 21 16.16 1.61 -2.00
CA LYS A 21 17.31 2.42 -2.39
C LYS A 21 17.27 3.83 -1.83
N LEU A 22 16.13 4.25 -1.26
CA LEU A 22 15.98 5.59 -0.73
C LEU A 22 16.31 5.61 0.75
N ASP A 23 17.19 6.54 1.14
CA ASP A 23 17.52 6.72 2.54
C ASP A 23 16.30 7.27 3.28
N GLY A 24 16.05 6.71 4.46
CA GLY A 24 14.95 7.16 5.30
C GLY A 24 13.57 6.62 4.93
N VAL A 25 13.49 5.75 3.94
CA VAL A 25 12.24 5.11 3.54
C VAL A 25 12.36 3.59 3.71
N GLU A 26 11.40 3.02 4.40
CA GLU A 26 11.38 1.57 4.63
C GLU A 26 9.98 1.04 4.35
N VAL A 27 9.87 -0.03 3.52
CA VAL A 27 8.61 -0.74 3.35
C VAL A 27 8.46 -1.69 4.53
N LYS A 28 7.61 -1.33 5.49
CA LYS A 28 7.44 -2.11 6.71
C LYS A 28 6.52 -3.31 6.49
N LYS A 29 5.42 -3.11 5.77
CA LYS A 29 4.44 -4.17 5.52
C LYS A 29 3.91 -4.09 4.10
N VAL A 30 3.61 -5.26 3.54
CA VAL A 30 3.03 -5.41 2.20
C VAL A 30 1.77 -6.25 2.32
N LEU A 31 0.67 -5.75 1.76
CA LEU A 31 -0.57 -6.51 1.66
C LEU A 31 -0.53 -7.33 0.38
N GLU A 32 -0.43 -8.64 0.50
CA GLU A 32 -0.35 -9.56 -0.63
C GLU A 32 -0.78 -10.96 -0.20
N LYS A 33 -1.50 -11.66 -1.07
CA LYS A 33 -1.98 -13.02 -0.78
C LYS A 33 -1.16 -14.10 -1.48
N ARG A 34 -0.44 -13.74 -2.53
CA ARG A 34 0.29 -14.71 -3.37
C ARG A 34 1.64 -15.14 -2.81
N PHE A 35 2.19 -14.34 -1.91
CA PHE A 35 3.51 -14.59 -1.32
C PHE A 35 3.42 -14.57 0.19
N GLN A 36 4.41 -15.18 0.84
CA GLN A 36 4.51 -15.11 2.30
C GLN A 36 5.93 -14.72 2.70
N ALA A 37 6.02 -13.80 3.63
CA ALA A 37 7.27 -13.35 4.22
C ALA A 37 6.92 -12.62 5.52
N ASP A 38 7.93 -12.31 6.33
CA ASP A 38 7.70 -11.66 7.62
C ASP A 38 7.01 -10.30 7.47
N TYR A 39 7.26 -9.60 6.36
CA TYR A 39 6.69 -8.27 6.11
C TYR A 39 5.39 -8.31 5.30
N ILE A 40 4.92 -9.50 4.92
CA ILE A 40 3.71 -9.64 4.09
C ILE A 40 2.53 -10.05 4.97
N THR A 41 1.40 -9.39 4.75
CA THR A 41 0.14 -9.69 5.43
C THR A 41 -0.97 -9.80 4.41
N ASP A 42 -2.04 -10.51 4.76
CA ASP A 42 -3.28 -10.54 3.97
C ASP A 42 -4.40 -9.72 4.62
N LYS A 43 -4.09 -8.98 5.68
CA LYS A 43 -5.07 -8.19 6.42
C LYS A 43 -4.72 -6.72 6.37
N ILE A 44 -5.63 -5.90 5.86
CA ILE A 44 -5.42 -4.45 5.79
C ILE A 44 -5.27 -3.85 7.20
N GLU A 45 -5.88 -4.44 8.20
CA GLU A 45 -5.80 -3.97 9.57
C GLU A 45 -4.37 -3.98 10.10
N ASP A 46 -3.54 -4.92 9.66
CA ASP A 46 -2.13 -4.97 10.08
C ASP A 46 -1.38 -3.71 9.63
N ILE A 47 -1.86 -3.07 8.58
CA ILE A 47 -1.26 -1.83 8.07
C ILE A 47 -1.93 -0.62 8.71
N THR A 48 -3.27 -0.58 8.74
CA THR A 48 -3.99 0.61 9.23
C THR A 48 -3.83 0.83 10.73
N THR A 49 -3.59 -0.22 11.49
CA THR A 49 -3.41 -0.09 12.94
C THR A 49 -1.95 0.04 13.36
N ASP A 50 -1.01 -0.03 12.42
CA ASP A 50 0.41 0.09 12.74
C ASP A 50 0.78 1.58 12.85
N PRO A 51 1.11 2.06 14.06
CA PRO A 51 1.39 3.48 14.25
C PRO A 51 2.67 3.96 13.59
N GLU A 52 3.55 3.06 13.21
CA GLU A 52 4.80 3.43 12.57
C GLU A 52 4.66 3.66 11.07
N ILE A 53 3.60 3.13 10.46
CA ILE A 53 3.36 3.34 9.03
C ILE A 53 2.68 4.68 8.84
N GLU A 54 3.33 5.57 8.10
CA GLU A 54 2.86 6.94 7.86
C GLU A 54 2.17 7.10 6.52
N LEU A 55 2.58 6.30 5.53
CA LEU A 55 2.12 6.41 4.15
C LEU A 55 1.81 5.02 3.61
N VAL A 56 0.72 4.90 2.88
CA VAL A 56 0.37 3.64 2.19
C VAL A 56 0.33 3.91 0.69
N VAL A 57 1.05 3.09 -0.07
CA VAL A 57 1.09 3.17 -1.52
C VAL A 57 0.29 2.00 -2.08
N GLU A 58 -0.70 2.30 -2.91
CA GLU A 58 -1.57 1.29 -3.49
C GLU A 58 -1.17 1.03 -4.95
N THR A 59 -0.90 -0.23 -5.26
CA THR A 59 -0.48 -0.66 -6.60
C THR A 59 -1.31 -1.83 -7.13
N MET A 60 -2.46 -2.07 -6.51
CA MET A 60 -3.35 -3.16 -6.92
C MET A 60 -4.07 -2.80 -8.21
N GLY A 61 -4.38 -3.79 -9.02
CA GLY A 61 -5.18 -3.56 -10.21
C GLY A 61 -6.67 -3.52 -9.89
N GLY A 62 -7.43 -2.82 -10.72
CA GLY A 62 -8.88 -2.77 -10.60
C GLY A 62 -9.36 -1.72 -9.61
N LEU A 63 -10.69 -1.63 -9.47
CA LEU A 63 -11.33 -0.68 -8.57
C LEU A 63 -11.57 -1.26 -7.19
N HIS A 64 -12.00 -2.50 -7.13
CA HIS A 64 -12.25 -3.22 -5.88
C HIS A 64 -11.26 -4.38 -5.77
N PRO A 65 -10.70 -4.67 -4.60
CA PRO A 65 -10.94 -4.04 -3.31
C PRO A 65 -10.12 -2.77 -3.03
N ALA A 66 -9.47 -2.20 -4.05
CA ALA A 66 -8.61 -1.04 -3.84
C ALA A 66 -9.36 0.13 -3.19
N TYR A 67 -10.61 0.37 -3.59
CA TYR A 67 -11.42 1.44 -3.01
C TYR A 67 -11.67 1.21 -1.51
N GLU A 68 -12.01 -0.01 -1.15
CA GLU A 68 -12.27 -0.36 0.25
C GLU A 68 -11.02 -0.17 1.11
N PHE A 69 -9.87 -0.58 0.59
CA PHE A 69 -8.61 -0.40 1.30
C PHE A 69 -8.23 1.08 1.42
N ALA A 70 -8.46 1.86 0.36
CA ALA A 70 -8.21 3.30 0.39
C ALA A 70 -9.04 3.97 1.49
N SER A 71 -10.32 3.61 1.59
CA SER A 71 -11.20 4.13 2.64
C SER A 71 -10.67 3.81 4.04
N GLU A 72 -10.24 2.57 4.25
CA GLU A 72 -9.71 2.16 5.55
C GLU A 72 -8.43 2.91 5.90
N VAL A 73 -7.54 3.09 4.94
CA VAL A 73 -6.29 3.82 5.16
C VAL A 73 -6.58 5.27 5.53
N LEU A 74 -7.47 5.94 4.79
CA LEU A 74 -7.80 7.33 5.05
C LEU A 74 -8.48 7.51 6.40
N LYS A 75 -9.35 6.57 6.79
CA LYS A 75 -9.98 6.59 8.11
C LYS A 75 -8.97 6.45 9.23
N SER A 76 -7.87 5.76 8.98
CA SER A 76 -6.83 5.56 10.00
C SER A 76 -5.93 6.78 10.19
N GLY A 77 -6.09 7.80 9.34
CA GLY A 77 -5.29 9.02 9.41
C GLY A 77 -3.96 8.96 8.67
N LYS A 78 -3.69 7.87 7.97
CA LYS A 78 -2.45 7.73 7.20
C LYS A 78 -2.59 8.41 5.83
N HIS A 79 -1.45 8.81 5.27
CA HIS A 79 -1.42 9.31 3.89
C HIS A 79 -1.60 8.16 2.91
N PHE A 80 -2.21 8.45 1.77
CA PHE A 80 -2.52 7.44 0.77
C PHE A 80 -2.13 7.94 -0.61
N VAL A 81 -1.37 7.11 -1.33
CA VAL A 81 -0.97 7.38 -2.73
C VAL A 81 -1.35 6.17 -3.55
N THR A 82 -1.95 6.37 -4.71
CA THR A 82 -2.35 5.28 -5.58
C THR A 82 -1.72 5.40 -6.97
N ALA A 83 -1.28 4.25 -7.51
CA ALA A 83 -0.91 4.10 -8.91
C ALA A 83 -2.04 3.46 -9.72
N ASN A 84 -3.20 3.21 -9.09
CA ASN A 84 -4.34 2.55 -9.72
C ASN A 84 -5.15 3.57 -10.53
N LYS A 85 -5.03 3.51 -11.85
CA LYS A 85 -5.72 4.46 -12.73
C LYS A 85 -7.23 4.41 -12.62
N LEU A 86 -7.80 3.21 -12.41
CA LEU A 86 -9.25 3.09 -12.27
C LEU A 86 -9.75 3.78 -11.02
N LEU A 87 -9.02 3.63 -9.92
CA LEU A 87 -9.38 4.30 -8.67
C LEU A 87 -9.29 5.82 -8.83
N VAL A 88 -8.23 6.31 -9.44
CA VAL A 88 -8.04 7.74 -9.67
C VAL A 88 -9.12 8.28 -10.60
N SER A 89 -9.44 7.57 -11.69
CA SER A 89 -10.48 8.00 -12.62
C SER A 89 -11.86 8.05 -11.99
N ALA A 90 -12.16 7.13 -11.08
CA ALA A 90 -13.49 7.06 -10.48
C ALA A 90 -13.69 8.06 -9.33
N TYR A 91 -12.65 8.36 -8.56
CA TYR A 91 -12.77 9.11 -7.30
C TYR A 91 -11.80 10.28 -7.17
N GLY A 92 -10.80 10.37 -8.04
CA GLY A 92 -9.83 11.43 -8.00
C GLY A 92 -10.07 12.45 -9.08
N SER A 93 -9.34 13.47 -9.06
CA SER A 93 -9.38 14.51 -10.06
C SER A 93 -8.34 14.30 -11.13
#